data_3c266bf940d8a5ebf0cee10d8918548d
#
_entry.id   3c266bf940d8a5ebf0cee10d8918548d
#
_cell.length_a   1.000
_cell.length_b   1.000
_cell.length_c   1.000
_cell.angle_alpha   90.00
_cell.angle_beta   90.00
_cell.angle_gamma   90.00
#
_symmetry.space_group_name_H-M   'P 1'
#
loop_
_entity.id
_entity.type
_entity.pdbx_description
1 polymer ?
#
loop_
_entity_poly.entity_id
_entity_poly.type
_entity_poly.pdbx_seq_one_letter_code
_entity_poly.pdbx_strand_id
1 'polypeptide(L)'
;MLTHTSGFGYDFHHQTLSHLLLQGEIADLLDKEGKFLNAPLIEQPGTYWHYGIGIGWLGKVIEKLSGQSLNDFMTKNVFEPLEMHETSFDISKLGEDRLPNIYAKDEDDGLTDISAFMASPQIEDFAYGGGGIFSCPEDYAKFLRMFLNKGKVSGKEFLSEKIITEMTSNQIGDLSVPFQPSFNPAIIAPNEWFPGIEKKWGYGFMINTEEVPNQRSKGSCAWSGIMNTFFWFDYEKDIGGTIMMQIAPCYHAKPKMVLQRFEEAVYRSL
;
A
#
# COMPACT_ATOMS: atom_id res chain seq x y z
N MET A 1 -4.69 -4.16 13.72
CA MET A 1 -3.83 -3.24 12.95
C MET A 1 -3.64 -3.71 11.51
N LEU A 2 -3.20 -4.93 11.23
CA LEU A 2 -3.06 -5.48 9.86
C LEU A 2 -4.36 -5.42 9.03
N THR A 3 -5.48 -5.39 9.69
CA THR A 3 -6.83 -5.39 9.10
C THR A 3 -7.44 -4.01 8.90
N HIS A 4 -6.76 -2.94 9.30
CA HIS A 4 -7.30 -1.57 9.31
C HIS A 4 -8.61 -1.40 10.10
N THR A 5 -8.81 -2.23 11.15
CA THR A 5 -9.94 -2.17 12.06
C THR A 5 -9.55 -1.77 13.48
N SER A 6 -8.36 -1.19 13.65
CA SER A 6 -7.84 -0.78 14.96
C SER A 6 -8.35 0.57 15.45
N GLY A 7 -9.18 1.26 14.68
CA GLY A 7 -9.70 2.58 14.99
C GLY A 7 -8.77 3.75 14.61
N PHE A 8 -7.59 3.48 14.06
CA PHE A 8 -6.74 4.50 13.46
C PHE A 8 -7.17 4.83 12.03
N GLY A 9 -7.02 6.10 11.62
CA GLY A 9 -7.23 6.57 10.25
C GLY A 9 -6.03 7.34 9.71
N TYR A 10 -6.15 7.77 8.46
CA TYR A 10 -5.31 8.81 7.86
C TYR A 10 -6.09 10.12 7.77
N ASP A 11 -5.41 11.25 7.96
CA ASP A 11 -5.97 12.60 7.87
C ASP A 11 -6.61 12.90 6.52
N PHE A 12 -6.00 12.43 5.44
CA PHE A 12 -6.51 12.63 4.08
C PHE A 12 -7.78 11.80 3.77
N HIS A 13 -8.18 10.85 4.62
CA HIS A 13 -9.40 10.06 4.49
C HIS A 13 -10.43 10.30 5.60
N HIS A 14 -10.09 11.10 6.62
CA HIS A 14 -10.98 11.32 7.76
C HIS A 14 -11.08 12.79 8.14
N GLN A 15 -12.31 13.34 8.12
CA GLN A 15 -12.58 14.76 8.34
C GLN A 15 -12.01 15.29 9.65
N THR A 16 -12.21 14.58 10.75
CA THR A 16 -11.71 15.02 12.07
C THR A 16 -10.18 15.06 12.09
N LEU A 17 -9.50 14.04 11.56
CA LEU A 17 -8.03 14.03 11.51
C LEU A 17 -7.48 15.12 10.61
N SER A 18 -8.11 15.36 9.46
CA SER A 18 -7.77 16.49 8.59
C SER A 18 -7.88 17.82 9.31
N HIS A 19 -8.95 18.01 10.09
CA HIS A 19 -9.14 19.22 10.88
C HIS A 19 -8.09 19.38 11.98
N LEU A 20 -7.78 18.31 12.72
CA LEU A 20 -6.73 18.32 13.75
C LEU A 20 -5.34 18.61 13.14
N LEU A 21 -5.05 18.09 11.95
CA LEU A 21 -3.81 18.40 11.23
C LEU A 21 -3.73 19.89 10.89
N LEU A 22 -4.80 20.47 10.33
CA LEU A 22 -4.86 21.90 10.00
C LEU A 22 -4.73 22.83 11.21
N GLN A 23 -5.15 22.36 12.38
CA GLN A 23 -5.00 23.08 13.65
C GLN A 23 -3.61 22.89 14.29
N GLY A 24 -2.78 22.00 13.75
CA GLY A 24 -1.47 21.65 14.32
C GLY A 24 -1.55 20.78 15.58
N GLU A 25 -2.71 20.15 15.85
CA GLU A 25 -2.91 19.26 17.01
C GLU A 25 -2.34 17.84 16.75
N ILE A 26 -2.22 17.43 15.51
CA ILE A 26 -1.50 16.22 15.10
C ILE A 26 -0.41 16.56 14.09
N ALA A 27 0.62 15.74 14.02
CA ALA A 27 1.72 15.92 13.07
C ALA A 27 1.36 15.37 11.69
N ASP A 28 1.97 15.94 10.66
CA ASP A 28 1.93 15.47 9.28
C ASP A 28 2.66 14.14 9.13
N LEU A 29 2.26 13.32 8.15
CA LEU A 29 2.92 12.05 7.82
C LEU A 29 4.40 12.18 7.42
N LEU A 30 4.82 13.38 7.01
CA LEU A 30 6.20 13.70 6.70
C LEU A 30 6.99 14.18 7.93
N ASP A 31 6.40 14.17 9.13
CA ASP A 31 7.12 14.49 10.37
C ASP A 31 8.27 13.52 10.61
N LYS A 32 9.48 14.06 10.69
CA LYS A 32 10.73 13.29 10.78
C LYS A 32 10.89 12.53 12.09
N GLU A 33 10.13 12.87 13.11
CA GLU A 33 10.18 12.20 14.42
C GLU A 33 9.07 11.12 14.54
N GLY A 34 8.24 10.96 13.50
CA GLY A 34 7.15 9.99 13.49
C GLY A 34 5.99 10.34 14.43
N LYS A 35 5.85 11.61 14.82
CA LYS A 35 4.82 12.08 15.75
C LYS A 35 3.39 11.85 15.23
N PHE A 36 3.20 11.71 13.92
CA PHE A 36 1.92 11.36 13.32
C PHE A 36 1.35 10.03 13.85
N LEU A 37 2.20 9.13 14.35
CA LEU A 37 1.75 7.90 15.00
C LEU A 37 0.94 8.17 16.29
N ASN A 38 1.08 9.35 16.90
CA ASN A 38 0.34 9.75 18.08
C ASN A 38 -1.08 10.28 17.77
N ALA A 39 -1.51 10.25 16.51
CA ALA A 39 -2.87 10.65 16.15
C ALA A 39 -3.92 9.83 16.94
N PRO A 40 -5.01 10.45 17.37
CA PRO A 40 -6.02 9.76 18.17
C PRO A 40 -6.75 8.68 17.38
N LEU A 41 -7.34 7.73 18.11
CA LEU A 41 -8.33 6.82 17.54
C LEU A 41 -9.57 7.62 17.13
N ILE A 42 -10.12 7.27 15.97
CA ILE A 42 -11.36 7.89 15.43
C ILE A 42 -12.57 6.99 15.61
N GLU A 43 -12.32 5.69 15.88
CA GLU A 43 -13.36 4.69 16.11
C GLU A 43 -12.94 3.71 17.20
N GLN A 44 -13.90 2.99 17.74
CA GLN A 44 -13.62 1.86 18.62
C GLN A 44 -13.00 0.70 17.81
N PRO A 45 -11.94 0.06 18.30
CA PRO A 45 -11.33 -1.07 17.63
C PRO A 45 -12.37 -2.16 17.30
N GLY A 46 -12.34 -2.63 16.05
CA GLY A 46 -13.23 -3.69 15.58
C GLY A 46 -14.60 -3.25 15.06
N THR A 47 -14.96 -1.97 15.13
CA THR A 47 -16.31 -1.49 14.75
C THR A 47 -16.42 -0.99 13.32
N TYR A 48 -15.30 -0.59 12.72
CA TYR A 48 -15.26 -0.05 11.36
C TYR A 48 -13.92 -0.32 10.69
N TRP A 49 -13.91 -0.31 9.36
CA TRP A 49 -12.69 -0.39 8.57
C TRP A 49 -12.26 1.01 8.13
N HIS A 50 -11.09 1.47 8.60
CA HIS A 50 -10.46 2.71 8.17
C HIS A 50 -9.03 2.45 7.72
N TYR A 51 -8.71 2.82 6.49
CA TYR A 51 -7.31 2.88 6.07
C TYR A 51 -6.56 3.88 6.93
N GLY A 52 -5.50 3.45 7.59
CA GLY A 52 -4.86 4.31 8.59
C GLY A 52 -3.49 3.82 9.07
N ILE A 53 -2.92 4.61 9.97
CA ILE A 53 -1.55 4.49 10.48
C ILE A 53 -1.23 3.21 11.28
N GLY A 54 -2.20 2.31 11.45
CA GLY A 54 -2.02 1.08 12.24
C GLY A 54 -0.85 0.21 11.77
N ILE A 55 -0.58 0.16 10.46
CA ILE A 55 0.59 -0.57 9.91
C ILE A 55 1.90 0.11 10.34
N GLY A 56 1.92 1.45 10.42
CA GLY A 56 3.08 2.18 10.97
C GLY A 56 3.42 1.76 12.40
N TRP A 57 2.41 1.61 13.26
CA TRP A 57 2.59 1.08 14.62
C TRP A 57 3.13 -0.34 14.63
N LEU A 58 2.73 -1.20 13.67
CA LEU A 58 3.28 -2.55 13.57
C LEU A 58 4.77 -2.53 13.23
N GLY A 59 5.24 -1.58 12.42
CA GLY A 59 6.67 -1.36 12.21
C GLY A 59 7.39 -1.14 13.54
N LYS A 60 6.86 -0.28 14.41
CA LYS A 60 7.44 -0.04 15.75
C LYS A 60 7.38 -1.27 16.67
N VAL A 61 6.34 -2.08 16.55
CA VAL A 61 6.26 -3.36 17.28
C VAL A 61 7.35 -4.32 16.81
N ILE A 62 7.59 -4.42 15.50
CA ILE A 62 8.68 -5.24 14.93
C ILE A 62 10.04 -4.77 15.48
N GLU A 63 10.32 -3.47 15.44
CA GLU A 63 11.57 -2.91 15.97
C GLU A 63 11.75 -3.26 17.45
N LYS A 64 10.69 -3.09 18.24
CA LYS A 64 10.73 -3.37 19.68
C LYS A 64 10.97 -4.85 20.00
N LEU A 65 10.36 -5.75 19.26
CA LEU A 65 10.47 -7.20 19.50
C LEU A 65 11.75 -7.80 18.94
N SER A 66 12.21 -7.31 17.79
CA SER A 66 13.41 -7.84 17.13
C SER A 66 14.71 -7.23 17.65
N GLY A 67 14.65 -6.01 18.22
CA GLY A 67 15.84 -5.23 18.57
C GLY A 67 16.61 -4.70 17.35
N GLN A 68 16.01 -4.72 16.16
CA GLN A 68 16.58 -4.25 14.89
C GLN A 68 15.76 -3.06 14.37
N SER A 69 16.36 -2.22 13.51
CA SER A 69 15.57 -1.26 12.74
C SER A 69 14.59 -2.00 11.81
N LEU A 70 13.47 -1.38 11.47
CA LEU A 70 12.51 -1.98 10.51
C LEU A 70 13.18 -2.25 9.16
N ASN A 71 14.06 -1.33 8.71
CA ASN A 71 14.81 -1.52 7.47
C ASN A 71 15.70 -2.77 7.52
N ASP A 72 16.49 -2.95 8.60
CA ASP A 72 17.36 -4.12 8.72
C ASP A 72 16.55 -5.40 8.84
N PHE A 73 15.47 -5.36 9.63
CA PHE A 73 14.57 -6.50 9.76
C PHE A 73 13.97 -6.93 8.42
N MET A 74 13.43 -5.98 7.65
CA MET A 74 12.83 -6.25 6.36
C MET A 74 13.87 -6.69 5.33
N THR A 75 15.04 -6.05 5.31
CA THR A 75 16.13 -6.44 4.42
C THR A 75 16.52 -7.90 4.65
N LYS A 76 16.83 -8.28 5.88
CA LYS A 76 17.31 -9.62 6.24
C LYS A 76 16.24 -10.69 6.09
N ASN A 77 14.98 -10.40 6.47
CA ASN A 77 13.93 -11.41 6.59
C ASN A 77 12.98 -11.45 5.40
N VAL A 78 12.98 -10.42 4.54
CA VAL A 78 12.06 -10.32 3.40
C VAL A 78 12.83 -10.05 2.11
N PHE A 79 13.58 -8.95 2.00
CA PHE A 79 14.14 -8.53 0.74
C PHE A 79 15.24 -9.45 0.23
N GLU A 80 16.21 -9.80 1.08
CA GLU A 80 17.29 -10.74 0.71
C GLU A 80 16.74 -12.15 0.38
N PRO A 81 15.88 -12.78 1.22
CA PRO A 81 15.33 -14.10 0.90
C PRO A 81 14.48 -14.14 -0.37
N LEU A 82 13.84 -13.01 -0.74
CA LEU A 82 13.08 -12.88 -1.98
C LEU A 82 13.92 -12.38 -3.16
N GLU A 83 15.23 -12.17 -2.97
CA GLU A 83 16.15 -11.61 -3.97
C GLU A 83 15.71 -10.22 -4.49
N MET A 84 15.08 -9.41 -3.62
CA MET A 84 14.61 -8.06 -3.90
C MET A 84 15.73 -7.04 -3.65
N HIS A 85 16.77 -7.06 -4.49
CA HIS A 85 18.01 -6.28 -4.29
C HIS A 85 17.86 -4.78 -4.57
N GLU A 86 16.80 -4.40 -5.29
CA GLU A 86 16.46 -3.03 -5.65
C GLU A 86 15.29 -2.50 -4.76
N THR A 87 15.19 -3.03 -3.54
CA THR A 87 14.13 -2.68 -2.58
C THR A 87 14.72 -2.31 -1.24
N SER A 88 14.40 -1.10 -0.75
CA SER A 88 14.90 -0.58 0.53
C SER A 88 14.04 0.55 1.05
N PHE A 89 14.08 0.79 2.37
CA PHE A 89 13.63 2.05 2.96
C PHE A 89 14.67 3.16 2.78
N ASP A 90 15.95 2.81 2.56
CA ASP A 90 17.06 3.73 2.42
C ASP A 90 17.42 3.91 0.94
N ILE A 91 17.06 5.07 0.40
CA ILE A 91 17.29 5.38 -1.02
C ILE A 91 18.78 5.47 -1.36
N SER A 92 19.64 5.82 -0.41
CA SER A 92 21.08 5.92 -0.66
C SER A 92 21.69 4.58 -1.09
N LYS A 93 21.08 3.47 -0.68
CA LYS A 93 21.48 2.11 -1.09
C LYS A 93 21.08 1.75 -2.52
N LEU A 94 20.10 2.44 -3.09
CA LEU A 94 19.56 2.17 -4.42
C LEU A 94 20.13 3.10 -5.51
N GLY A 95 20.72 4.24 -5.12
CA GLY A 95 21.16 5.31 -6.00
C GLY A 95 20.06 6.34 -6.27
N GLU A 96 20.24 7.56 -5.80
CA GLU A 96 19.25 8.64 -5.91
C GLU A 96 18.97 9.04 -7.37
N ASP A 97 19.94 8.89 -8.25
CA ASP A 97 19.86 9.14 -9.69
C ASP A 97 18.93 8.16 -10.43
N ARG A 98 18.51 7.09 -9.77
CA ARG A 98 17.57 6.08 -10.32
C ARG A 98 16.11 6.38 -10.00
N LEU A 99 15.83 7.36 -9.14
CA LEU A 99 14.46 7.76 -8.85
C LEU A 99 13.86 8.54 -10.03
N PRO A 100 12.68 8.16 -10.52
CA PRO A 100 11.95 8.98 -11.47
C PRO A 100 11.43 10.24 -10.77
N ASN A 101 11.24 11.32 -11.54
CA ASN A 101 10.58 12.50 -11.05
C ASN A 101 9.13 12.20 -10.68
N ILE A 102 8.62 12.94 -9.68
CA ILE A 102 7.24 12.87 -9.23
C ILE A 102 6.46 14.03 -9.87
N TYR A 103 5.33 13.72 -10.47
CA TYR A 103 4.50 14.71 -11.14
C TYR A 103 3.13 14.85 -10.48
N ALA A 104 2.64 16.09 -10.40
CA ALA A 104 1.24 16.36 -10.09
C ALA A 104 0.46 16.59 -11.38
N LYS A 105 -0.78 16.08 -11.43
CA LYS A 105 -1.76 16.47 -12.44
C LYS A 105 -2.35 17.82 -12.06
N ASP A 106 -2.38 18.75 -13.00
CA ASP A 106 -3.08 20.02 -12.87
C ASP A 106 -4.50 19.96 -13.47
N GLU A 107 -5.26 21.04 -13.30
CA GLU A 107 -6.65 21.15 -13.77
C GLU A 107 -6.75 21.08 -15.30
N ASP A 108 -5.74 21.54 -16.02
CA ASP A 108 -5.67 21.54 -17.49
C ASP A 108 -5.09 20.23 -18.06
N ASP A 109 -4.96 19.19 -17.20
CA ASP A 109 -4.43 17.89 -17.60
C ASP A 109 -2.92 17.88 -17.89
N GLY A 110 -2.21 18.98 -17.57
CA GLY A 110 -0.78 19.10 -17.60
C GLY A 110 -0.10 18.26 -16.50
N LEU A 111 1.22 18.22 -16.54
CA LEU A 111 2.08 17.59 -15.53
C LEU A 111 3.07 18.60 -15.00
N THR A 112 3.02 18.86 -13.71
CA THR A 112 3.98 19.70 -13.01
C THR A 112 4.93 18.82 -12.19
N ASP A 113 6.23 19.01 -12.34
CA ASP A 113 7.24 18.33 -11.52
C ASP A 113 7.17 18.83 -10.07
N ILE A 114 6.87 17.94 -9.16
CA ILE A 114 6.75 18.21 -7.72
C ILE A 114 7.79 17.44 -6.89
N SER A 115 8.82 16.89 -7.53
CA SER A 115 9.82 16.03 -6.88
C SER A 115 10.47 16.71 -5.66
N ALA A 116 10.74 18.02 -5.76
CA ALA A 116 11.33 18.78 -4.67
C ALA A 116 10.43 18.89 -3.41
N PHE A 117 9.10 18.77 -3.58
CA PHE A 117 8.13 18.87 -2.48
C PHE A 117 7.72 17.51 -1.93
N MET A 118 7.80 16.47 -2.78
CA MET A 118 7.34 15.12 -2.46
C MET A 118 8.49 14.13 -2.23
N ALA A 119 9.73 14.60 -2.27
CA ALA A 119 10.86 13.77 -1.88
C ALA A 119 10.55 13.21 -0.48
N SER A 120 10.32 11.90 -0.43
CA SER A 120 10.09 11.22 0.86
C SER A 120 11.24 11.60 1.78
N PRO A 121 10.98 12.22 2.93
CA PRO A 121 12.06 12.57 3.83
C PRO A 121 12.75 11.27 4.19
N GLN A 122 13.99 11.12 3.76
CA GLN A 122 14.84 10.08 4.27
C GLN A 122 15.09 10.41 5.73
N ILE A 123 14.35 9.76 6.60
CA ILE A 123 14.51 9.94 8.03
C ILE A 123 15.56 8.93 8.43
N GLU A 124 16.74 9.44 8.75
CA GLU A 124 17.80 8.65 9.33
C GLU A 124 17.23 7.92 10.55
N ASP A 125 17.35 6.60 10.57
CA ASP A 125 16.83 5.71 11.62
C ASP A 125 15.29 5.60 11.77
N PHE A 126 14.50 6.09 10.82
CA PHE A 126 13.05 5.93 10.86
C PHE A 126 12.49 5.31 9.57
N ALA A 127 12.20 4.02 9.61
CA ALA A 127 11.42 3.36 8.58
C ALA A 127 9.94 3.31 8.98
N TYR A 128 9.07 3.80 8.10
CA TYR A 128 7.62 3.83 8.36
C TYR A 128 6.95 2.56 7.83
N GLY A 129 6.38 1.74 8.71
CA GLY A 129 5.75 0.48 8.33
C GLY A 129 4.55 0.59 7.38
N GLY A 130 3.93 1.77 7.28
CA GLY A 130 2.81 2.04 6.38
C GLY A 130 3.22 2.61 5.01
N GLY A 131 4.52 2.83 4.77
CA GLY A 131 5.01 3.41 3.52
C GLY A 131 6.52 3.62 3.51
N GLY A 132 7.04 4.34 2.51
CA GLY A 132 8.45 4.73 2.47
C GLY A 132 9.40 3.69 1.87
N ILE A 133 8.89 2.55 1.39
CA ILE A 133 9.71 1.58 0.64
C ILE A 133 9.86 2.06 -0.79
N PHE A 134 11.12 2.10 -1.26
CA PHE A 134 11.47 2.21 -2.67
C PHE A 134 11.67 0.81 -3.25
N SER A 135 11.18 0.58 -4.45
CA SER A 135 11.28 -0.72 -5.13
C SER A 135 11.17 -0.54 -6.64
N CYS A 136 11.35 -1.64 -7.38
CA CYS A 136 11.10 -1.68 -8.81
C CYS A 136 10.07 -2.79 -9.15
N PRO A 137 9.45 -2.75 -10.35
CA PRO A 137 8.46 -3.76 -10.74
C PRO A 137 8.97 -5.19 -10.68
N GLU A 138 10.23 -5.42 -11.04
CA GLU A 138 10.86 -6.74 -11.05
C GLU A 138 10.95 -7.34 -9.65
N ASP A 139 11.37 -6.56 -8.66
CA ASP A 139 11.45 -7.00 -7.27
C ASP A 139 10.06 -7.22 -6.68
N TYR A 140 9.14 -6.29 -6.96
CA TYR A 140 7.78 -6.44 -6.46
C TYR A 140 7.08 -7.66 -7.08
N ALA A 141 7.38 -8.01 -8.34
CA ALA A 141 6.90 -9.24 -8.97
C ALA A 141 7.41 -10.50 -8.26
N LYS A 142 8.63 -10.50 -7.71
CA LYS A 142 9.13 -11.62 -6.88
C LYS A 142 8.31 -11.80 -5.61
N PHE A 143 7.95 -10.68 -4.95
CA PHE A 143 7.05 -10.69 -3.81
C PHE A 143 5.67 -11.27 -4.16
N LEU A 144 5.05 -10.82 -5.26
CA LEU A 144 3.75 -11.35 -5.72
C LEU A 144 3.83 -12.84 -6.08
N ARG A 145 4.92 -13.26 -6.73
CA ARG A 145 5.16 -14.66 -7.08
C ARG A 145 5.24 -15.56 -5.84
N MET A 146 5.79 -15.07 -4.74
CA MET A 146 5.83 -15.82 -3.48
C MET A 146 4.40 -16.14 -2.99
N PHE A 147 3.45 -15.20 -3.11
CA PHE A 147 2.05 -15.46 -2.79
C PHE A 147 1.42 -16.47 -3.76
N LEU A 148 1.57 -16.29 -5.07
CA LEU A 148 1.06 -17.24 -6.08
C LEU A 148 1.61 -18.65 -5.88
N ASN A 149 2.87 -18.77 -5.46
CA ASN A 149 3.52 -20.04 -5.12
C ASN A 149 3.19 -20.51 -3.68
N LYS A 150 2.13 -19.96 -3.06
CA LYS A 150 1.66 -20.36 -1.71
C LYS A 150 2.76 -20.33 -0.65
N GLY A 151 3.56 -19.28 -0.67
CA GLY A 151 4.62 -19.04 0.30
C GLY A 151 5.96 -19.67 -0.01
N LYS A 152 6.15 -20.23 -1.21
CA LYS A 152 7.43 -20.86 -1.62
C LYS A 152 8.25 -19.93 -2.51
N VAL A 153 9.57 -19.94 -2.28
CA VAL A 153 10.57 -19.23 -3.06
C VAL A 153 11.64 -20.24 -3.49
N SER A 154 11.87 -20.38 -4.78
CA SER A 154 12.84 -21.36 -5.33
C SER A 154 12.65 -22.80 -4.77
N GLY A 155 11.37 -23.18 -4.56
CA GLY A 155 10.97 -24.49 -4.03
C GLY A 155 11.11 -24.66 -2.52
N LYS A 156 11.62 -23.66 -1.80
CA LYS A 156 11.73 -23.67 -0.32
C LYS A 156 10.59 -22.88 0.30
N GLU A 157 10.12 -23.31 1.46
CA GLU A 157 9.13 -22.59 2.23
C GLU A 157 9.72 -21.31 2.81
N PHE A 158 9.17 -20.15 2.44
CA PHE A 158 9.43 -18.84 3.02
C PHE A 158 8.36 -18.49 4.06
N LEU A 159 7.08 -18.70 3.70
CA LEU A 159 5.94 -18.67 4.61
C LEU A 159 5.12 -19.95 4.42
N SER A 160 4.54 -20.47 5.49
CA SER A 160 3.68 -21.64 5.37
C SER A 160 2.42 -21.32 4.54
N GLU A 161 1.90 -22.31 3.77
CA GLU A 161 0.66 -22.15 3.01
C GLU A 161 -0.52 -21.74 3.91
N LYS A 162 -0.52 -22.18 5.16
CA LYS A 162 -1.53 -21.78 6.14
C LYS A 162 -1.49 -20.26 6.39
N ILE A 163 -0.30 -19.68 6.60
CA ILE A 163 -0.15 -18.23 6.82
C ILE A 163 -0.56 -17.46 5.56
N ILE A 164 -0.17 -17.91 4.37
CA ILE A 164 -0.60 -17.31 3.11
C ILE A 164 -2.13 -17.31 3.00
N THR A 165 -2.77 -18.43 3.30
CA THR A 165 -4.24 -18.54 3.28
C THR A 165 -4.89 -17.58 4.28
N GLU A 166 -4.36 -17.46 5.49
CA GLU A 166 -4.85 -16.50 6.48
C GLU A 166 -4.67 -15.05 5.99
N MET A 167 -3.52 -14.71 5.41
CA MET A 167 -3.24 -13.37 4.91
C MET A 167 -4.19 -12.96 3.77
N THR A 168 -4.60 -13.91 2.94
CA THR A 168 -5.39 -13.68 1.72
C THR A 168 -6.86 -14.06 1.86
N SER A 169 -7.33 -14.32 3.07
CA SER A 169 -8.74 -14.56 3.40
C SER A 169 -9.34 -13.40 4.21
N ASN A 170 -10.68 -13.34 4.25
CA ASN A 170 -11.40 -12.29 4.99
C ASN A 170 -11.06 -12.33 6.49
N GLN A 171 -10.44 -11.26 6.99
CA GLN A 171 -10.06 -11.07 8.39
C GLN A 171 -10.84 -9.96 9.09
N ILE A 172 -11.85 -9.40 8.43
CA ILE A 172 -12.69 -8.31 8.96
C ILE A 172 -14.15 -8.72 9.18
N GLY A 173 -14.46 -10.02 9.05
CA GLY A 173 -15.80 -10.55 9.30
C GLY A 173 -16.85 -9.88 8.41
N ASP A 174 -17.90 -9.35 9.03
CA ASP A 174 -19.01 -8.69 8.32
C ASP A 174 -18.67 -7.26 7.85
N LEU A 175 -17.57 -6.68 8.31
CA LEU A 175 -17.12 -5.37 7.82
C LEU A 175 -16.70 -5.45 6.36
N SER A 176 -16.77 -4.31 5.67
CA SER A 176 -16.37 -4.17 4.27
C SER A 176 -15.44 -2.97 4.09
N VAL A 177 -14.62 -3.00 3.04
CA VAL A 177 -13.83 -1.82 2.63
C VAL A 177 -14.78 -0.82 1.96
N PRO A 178 -15.05 0.33 2.57
CA PRO A 178 -16.02 1.30 2.07
C PRO A 178 -15.44 2.19 0.97
N PHE A 179 -16.30 3.04 0.40
CA PHE A 179 -15.86 4.24 -0.30
C PHE A 179 -14.91 5.06 0.58
N GLN A 180 -13.83 5.53 0.01
CA GLN A 180 -12.81 6.33 0.69
C GLN A 180 -12.94 7.79 0.26
N PRO A 181 -13.40 8.69 1.13
CA PRO A 181 -13.46 10.11 0.83
C PRO A 181 -12.06 10.72 0.77
N SER A 182 -11.95 11.90 0.20
CA SER A 182 -10.72 12.69 0.24
C SER A 182 -10.96 14.00 1.00
N PHE A 183 -10.08 14.28 1.95
CA PHE A 183 -9.99 15.57 2.67
C PHE A 183 -8.70 16.31 2.33
N ASN A 184 -7.87 15.73 1.45
CA ASN A 184 -6.70 16.38 0.85
C ASN A 184 -6.60 16.02 -0.64
N PRO A 185 -7.36 16.68 -1.53
CA PRO A 185 -7.44 16.32 -2.94
C PRO A 185 -6.13 16.53 -3.72
N ALA A 186 -5.17 17.28 -3.18
CA ALA A 186 -3.84 17.42 -3.78
C ALA A 186 -3.01 16.12 -3.64
N ILE A 187 -3.28 15.32 -2.61
CA ILE A 187 -2.55 14.07 -2.31
C ILE A 187 -3.31 12.85 -2.81
N ILE A 188 -4.65 12.83 -2.62
CA ILE A 188 -5.45 11.67 -2.94
C ILE A 188 -6.84 12.08 -3.45
N ALA A 189 -7.30 11.48 -4.53
CA ALA A 189 -8.68 11.62 -4.99
C ALA A 189 -9.61 10.66 -4.19
N PRO A 190 -10.91 10.98 -4.07
CA PRO A 190 -11.86 10.04 -3.51
C PRO A 190 -11.89 8.76 -4.34
N ASN A 191 -12.02 7.61 -3.68
CA ASN A 191 -11.91 6.33 -4.37
C ASN A 191 -12.92 5.29 -3.89
N GLU A 192 -13.47 4.58 -4.84
CA GLU A 192 -14.16 3.31 -4.67
C GLU A 192 -13.58 2.32 -5.65
N TRP A 193 -13.14 1.19 -5.13
CA TRP A 193 -12.69 0.07 -5.96
C TRP A 193 -13.89 -0.71 -6.47
N PHE A 194 -13.98 -0.92 -7.78
CA PHE A 194 -15.03 -1.71 -8.42
C PHE A 194 -16.42 -1.45 -7.82
N PRO A 195 -17.06 -0.30 -8.14
CA PRO A 195 -18.36 0.06 -7.61
C PRO A 195 -19.39 -1.06 -7.81
N GLY A 196 -20.17 -1.35 -6.76
CA GLY A 196 -21.16 -2.42 -6.76
C GLY A 196 -20.63 -3.80 -6.36
N ILE A 197 -19.32 -3.99 -6.25
CA ILE A 197 -18.72 -5.22 -5.73
C ILE A 197 -18.28 -4.98 -4.29
N GLU A 198 -18.68 -5.83 -3.36
CA GLU A 198 -18.18 -5.79 -1.99
C GLU A 198 -16.69 -6.15 -1.95
N LYS A 199 -15.93 -5.49 -1.09
CA LYS A 199 -14.53 -5.80 -0.84
C LYS A 199 -14.32 -6.15 0.62
N LYS A 200 -13.56 -7.19 0.85
CA LYS A 200 -13.07 -7.60 2.17
C LYS A 200 -11.59 -7.27 2.32
N TRP A 201 -11.04 -7.57 3.48
CA TRP A 201 -9.64 -7.30 3.79
C TRP A 201 -9.01 -8.51 4.50
N GLY A 202 -7.79 -8.85 4.07
CA GLY A 202 -6.95 -9.85 4.71
C GLY A 202 -5.90 -9.20 5.62
N TYR A 203 -4.72 -9.79 5.70
CA TYR A 203 -3.58 -9.16 6.35
C TYR A 203 -2.74 -8.39 5.32
N GLY A 204 -3.13 -7.13 5.07
CA GLY A 204 -2.44 -6.22 4.14
C GLY A 204 -2.98 -6.20 2.71
N PHE A 205 -4.08 -6.90 2.41
CA PHE A 205 -4.66 -6.97 1.07
C PHE A 205 -6.16 -6.74 1.08
N MET A 206 -6.63 -5.93 0.12
CA MET A 206 -8.02 -5.88 -0.26
C MET A 206 -8.35 -7.14 -1.07
N ILE A 207 -9.52 -7.73 -0.83
CA ILE A 207 -9.97 -8.97 -1.44
C ILE A 207 -11.27 -8.70 -2.20
N ASN A 208 -11.33 -9.06 -3.48
CA ASN A 208 -12.55 -9.04 -4.27
C ASN A 208 -13.47 -10.20 -3.85
N THR A 209 -14.74 -9.90 -3.53
CA THR A 209 -15.70 -10.96 -3.17
C THR A 209 -16.41 -11.58 -4.39
N GLU A 210 -16.30 -10.91 -5.54
CA GLU A 210 -16.87 -11.32 -6.81
C GLU A 210 -15.85 -11.11 -7.94
N GLU A 211 -16.12 -11.71 -9.09
CA GLU A 211 -15.36 -11.49 -10.31
C GLU A 211 -15.59 -10.06 -10.82
N VAL A 212 -14.52 -9.40 -11.28
CA VAL A 212 -14.58 -8.16 -12.04
C VAL A 212 -14.53 -8.53 -13.52
N PRO A 213 -15.58 -8.25 -14.32
CA PRO A 213 -15.64 -8.64 -15.73
C PRO A 213 -14.40 -8.20 -16.53
N ASN A 214 -13.78 -9.12 -17.26
CA ASN A 214 -12.55 -8.95 -18.05
C ASN A 214 -11.31 -8.52 -17.24
N GLN A 215 -11.34 -8.69 -15.95
CA GLN A 215 -10.24 -8.37 -15.02
C GLN A 215 -10.14 -9.50 -13.98
N ARG A 216 -10.12 -9.13 -12.72
CA ARG A 216 -9.78 -10.00 -11.57
C ARG A 216 -10.86 -11.00 -11.25
N SER A 217 -10.45 -12.23 -10.95
CA SER A 217 -11.35 -13.26 -10.41
C SER A 217 -11.76 -12.96 -8.98
N LYS A 218 -12.83 -13.61 -8.53
CA LYS A 218 -13.19 -13.64 -7.11
C LYS A 218 -12.03 -14.17 -6.27
N GLY A 219 -11.79 -13.54 -5.12
CA GLY A 219 -10.68 -13.90 -4.22
C GLY A 219 -9.33 -13.30 -4.59
N SER A 220 -9.23 -12.55 -5.70
CA SER A 220 -8.01 -11.82 -6.02
C SER A 220 -7.69 -10.78 -4.96
N CYS A 221 -6.40 -10.57 -4.72
CA CYS A 221 -5.87 -9.67 -3.72
C CYS A 221 -5.15 -8.50 -4.38
N ALA A 222 -5.26 -7.30 -3.79
CA ALA A 222 -4.64 -6.10 -4.34
C ALA A 222 -4.43 -5.02 -3.29
N TRP A 223 -3.58 -4.06 -3.58
CA TRP A 223 -3.54 -2.75 -2.95
C TRP A 223 -2.75 -1.75 -3.81
N SER A 224 -2.42 -0.59 -3.21
CA SER A 224 -1.76 0.51 -3.92
C SER A 224 -0.90 1.36 -3.00
N GLY A 225 0.00 2.14 -3.61
CA GLY A 225 0.76 3.21 -2.96
C GLY A 225 0.36 4.59 -3.44
N ILE A 226 0.73 5.60 -2.65
CA ILE A 226 0.27 6.99 -2.78
C ILE A 226 0.62 7.65 -4.13
N MET A 227 1.68 7.20 -4.82
CA MET A 227 2.08 7.73 -6.14
C MET A 227 1.47 6.96 -7.31
N ASN A 228 0.30 6.34 -7.11
CA ASN A 228 -0.36 5.47 -8.08
C ASN A 228 0.51 4.27 -8.48
N THR A 229 1.14 3.65 -7.51
CA THR A 229 1.72 2.33 -7.64
C THR A 229 0.66 1.30 -7.28
N PHE A 230 0.41 0.33 -8.15
CA PHE A 230 -0.65 -0.66 -7.97
C PHE A 230 -0.10 -2.05 -8.12
N PHE A 231 -0.68 -2.99 -7.37
CA PHE A 231 -0.41 -4.41 -7.53
C PHE A 231 -1.67 -5.25 -7.31
N TRP A 232 -1.70 -6.41 -7.94
CA TRP A 232 -2.69 -7.45 -7.67
C TRP A 232 -2.10 -8.84 -7.90
N PHE A 233 -2.73 -9.83 -7.34
CA PHE A 233 -2.52 -11.24 -7.68
C PHE A 233 -3.83 -12.01 -7.62
N ASP A 234 -3.94 -13.01 -8.48
CA ASP A 234 -5.15 -13.76 -8.77
C ASP A 234 -4.81 -15.24 -8.82
N TYR A 235 -5.25 -15.97 -7.80
CA TYR A 235 -4.96 -17.40 -7.67
C TYR A 235 -5.71 -18.26 -8.70
N GLU A 236 -6.89 -17.83 -9.16
CA GLU A 236 -7.68 -18.57 -10.12
C GLU A 236 -7.04 -18.58 -11.50
N LYS A 237 -6.45 -17.45 -11.87
CA LYS A 237 -5.74 -17.28 -13.15
C LYS A 237 -4.24 -17.52 -13.05
N ASP A 238 -3.72 -17.76 -11.85
CA ASP A 238 -2.28 -17.92 -11.56
C ASP A 238 -1.43 -16.78 -12.11
N ILE A 239 -1.91 -15.55 -11.95
CA ILE A 239 -1.22 -14.35 -12.40
C ILE A 239 -1.14 -13.30 -11.31
N GLY A 240 -0.14 -12.44 -11.43
CA GLY A 240 -0.02 -11.21 -10.66
C GLY A 240 0.58 -10.11 -11.52
N GLY A 241 0.29 -8.88 -11.18
CA GLY A 241 0.83 -7.74 -11.89
C GLY A 241 1.09 -6.57 -10.96
N THR A 242 2.02 -5.74 -11.38
CA THR A 242 2.29 -4.45 -10.76
C THR A 242 2.51 -3.39 -11.83
N ILE A 243 2.04 -2.19 -11.54
CA ILE A 243 2.33 -1.00 -12.33
C ILE A 243 2.76 0.10 -11.37
N MET A 244 3.90 0.71 -11.63
CA MET A 244 4.48 1.73 -10.78
C MET A 244 4.51 3.07 -11.52
N MET A 245 3.77 4.02 -11.02
CA MET A 245 3.76 5.41 -11.50
C MET A 245 4.27 6.33 -10.40
N GLN A 246 4.63 7.57 -10.76
CA GLN A 246 5.04 8.60 -9.82
C GLN A 246 4.22 9.87 -10.11
N ILE A 247 2.91 9.76 -9.90
CA ILE A 247 1.92 10.80 -10.23
C ILE A 247 1.01 11.04 -9.03
N ALA A 248 0.83 12.30 -8.63
CA ALA A 248 -0.19 12.74 -7.68
C ALA A 248 -1.37 13.42 -8.43
N PRO A 249 -2.57 13.47 -7.84
CA PRO A 249 -2.96 12.76 -6.62
C PRO A 249 -3.15 11.25 -6.85
N CYS A 250 -3.02 10.48 -5.78
CA CYS A 250 -3.37 9.07 -5.78
C CYS A 250 -4.83 8.87 -6.22
N TYR A 251 -5.12 7.79 -6.94
CA TYR A 251 -6.44 7.46 -7.50
C TYR A 251 -7.01 8.50 -8.49
N HIS A 252 -6.19 9.40 -9.03
CA HIS A 252 -6.62 10.25 -10.12
C HIS A 252 -7.18 9.41 -11.28
N ALA A 253 -8.18 9.94 -11.98
CA ALA A 253 -8.90 9.18 -13.01
C ALA A 253 -7.98 8.60 -14.12
N LYS A 254 -6.95 9.34 -14.55
CA LYS A 254 -6.03 8.86 -15.59
C LYS A 254 -5.13 7.70 -15.15
N PRO A 255 -4.40 7.75 -14.03
CA PRO A 255 -3.71 6.58 -13.50
C PRO A 255 -4.62 5.38 -13.30
N LYS A 256 -5.83 5.56 -12.79
CA LYS A 256 -6.82 4.47 -12.66
C LYS A 256 -7.21 3.87 -14.01
N MET A 257 -7.42 4.71 -15.03
CA MET A 257 -7.70 4.24 -16.38
C MET A 257 -6.51 3.47 -16.98
N VAL A 258 -5.28 3.89 -16.73
CA VAL A 258 -4.07 3.17 -17.17
C VAL A 258 -4.01 1.80 -16.51
N LEU A 259 -4.22 1.72 -15.19
CA LEU A 259 -4.31 0.44 -14.46
C LEU A 259 -5.38 -0.46 -15.07
N GLN A 260 -6.61 0.04 -15.25
CA GLN A 260 -7.72 -0.73 -15.79
C GLN A 260 -7.38 -1.31 -17.18
N ARG A 261 -6.86 -0.48 -18.08
CA ARG A 261 -6.49 -0.91 -19.44
C ARG A 261 -5.34 -1.93 -19.42
N PHE A 262 -4.39 -1.76 -18.53
CA PHE A 262 -3.31 -2.71 -18.34
C PHE A 262 -3.83 -4.07 -17.87
N GLU A 263 -4.66 -4.10 -16.83
CA GLU A 263 -5.30 -5.34 -16.36
C GLU A 263 -6.12 -5.99 -17.46
N GLU A 264 -7.03 -5.25 -18.12
CA GLU A 264 -7.83 -5.78 -19.23
C GLU A 264 -6.98 -6.37 -20.36
N ALA A 265 -5.83 -5.77 -20.67
CA ALA A 265 -4.92 -6.31 -21.68
C ALA A 265 -4.28 -7.62 -21.21
N VAL A 266 -3.84 -7.69 -19.95
CA VAL A 266 -3.29 -8.91 -19.34
C VAL A 266 -4.34 -10.03 -19.35
N TYR A 267 -5.54 -9.78 -18.83
CA TYR A 267 -6.58 -10.83 -18.76
C TYR A 267 -7.12 -11.27 -20.11
N ARG A 268 -7.07 -10.41 -21.14
CA ARG A 268 -7.39 -10.82 -22.53
C ARG A 268 -6.34 -11.69 -23.18
N SER A 269 -5.12 -11.72 -22.67
CA SER A 269 -4.02 -12.52 -23.21
C SER A 269 -3.96 -13.93 -22.62
N LEU A 270 -4.80 -14.22 -21.64
CA LEU A 270 -4.94 -15.55 -21.02
C LEU A 270 -5.92 -16.41 -21.77
#